data_c16f8dd2bc87d4b86bdd4aeb1c0950a2
#
_entry.id   c16f8dd2bc87d4b86bdd4aeb1c0950a2
#
_cell.length_a   1.000
_cell.length_b   1.000
_cell.length_c   1.000
_cell.angle_alpha   90.00
_cell.angle_beta   90.00
_cell.angle_gamma   90.00
#
_symmetry.space_group_name_H-M   'P 1'
#
loop_
_entity.id
_entity.type
_entity.pdbx_description
1 polymer ?
#
loop_
_entity_poly.entity_id
_entity_poly.type
_entity_poly.pdbx_seq_one_letter_code
_entity_poly.pdbx_strand_id
1 'polypeptide(L)'
;MILMFISWQSVYSAIKNNTMKKILIILLIASLIGCRDSKQNSIKNSKFESTSSKTINKNSDMIKQKITPCLWVDKDAKAVVDYYLSIFKNGKLKEYRKYQNPKEVGGGTFETAVMEIGDIEFSILAAGPYFKFNESVSFVINCKDQAEVDYYWNALTTNGGQEGSCGWCKDKYGLSWQVVPVEYFDLINSEDPKIREKAMKNTFKQKKLILSELK
;
A
#
# COMPACT_ATOMS: atom_id res chain seq x y z
N MET A 1 -22.15 4.23 19.86
CA MET A 1 -22.41 2.80 19.61
C MET A 1 -23.85 2.56 19.10
N ILE A 2 -24.34 3.34 18.12
CA ILE A 2 -25.71 3.19 17.55
C ILE A 2 -25.75 3.42 16.02
N LEU A 3 -24.64 3.57 15.33
CA LEU A 3 -24.62 3.82 13.86
C LEU A 3 -24.03 2.68 13.02
N MET A 4 -23.90 1.47 13.55
CA MET A 4 -23.37 0.30 12.82
C MET A 4 -24.45 -0.72 12.37
N PHE A 5 -25.74 -0.46 12.61
CA PHE A 5 -26.80 -1.45 12.31
C PHE A 5 -27.59 -1.24 11.01
N ILE A 6 -27.29 -0.20 10.22
CA ILE A 6 -28.10 0.11 9.01
C ILE A 6 -27.48 -0.48 7.72
N SER A 7 -26.26 -1.01 7.73
CA SER A 7 -25.59 -1.51 6.53
C SER A 7 -25.91 -2.97 6.14
N TRP A 8 -26.48 -3.78 7.03
CA TRP A 8 -26.71 -5.21 6.74
C TRP A 8 -28.02 -5.50 5.99
N GLN A 9 -29.01 -4.62 6.04
CA GLN A 9 -30.27 -4.84 5.32
C GLN A 9 -30.18 -4.55 3.82
N SER A 10 -29.31 -3.65 3.38
CA SER A 10 -29.11 -3.37 1.94
C SER A 10 -28.36 -4.48 1.23
N VAL A 11 -27.45 -5.18 1.89
CA VAL A 11 -26.69 -6.31 1.33
C VAL A 11 -27.59 -7.55 1.19
N TYR A 12 -28.52 -7.77 2.13
CA TYR A 12 -29.44 -8.91 2.07
C TYR A 12 -30.49 -8.77 0.96
N SER A 13 -30.86 -7.54 0.58
CA SER A 13 -31.76 -7.26 -0.54
C SER A 13 -31.13 -7.51 -1.91
N ALA A 14 -29.82 -7.30 -2.05
CA ALA A 14 -29.09 -7.52 -3.32
C ALA A 14 -28.88 -9.01 -3.65
N ILE A 15 -28.90 -9.89 -2.65
CA ILE A 15 -28.72 -11.36 -2.82
C ILE A 15 -30.01 -12.03 -3.37
N LYS A 16 -31.15 -11.35 -3.30
CA LYS A 16 -32.45 -11.89 -3.76
C LYS A 16 -32.69 -11.78 -5.27
N ASN A 17 -31.80 -11.10 -6.02
CA ASN A 17 -31.95 -10.93 -7.45
C ASN A 17 -31.46 -12.15 -8.24
N ASN A 18 -32.34 -12.68 -9.09
CA ASN A 18 -32.21 -13.93 -9.86
C ASN A 18 -30.99 -14.02 -10.80
N THR A 19 -30.23 -12.93 -10.97
CA THR A 19 -29.04 -12.85 -11.82
C THR A 19 -27.81 -13.52 -11.18
N MET A 20 -27.67 -13.44 -9.85
CA MET A 20 -26.54 -14.06 -9.13
C MET A 20 -26.66 -15.59 -9.05
N LYS A 21 -27.90 -16.14 -9.04
CA LYS A 21 -28.11 -17.60 -9.07
C LYS A 21 -27.65 -18.23 -10.38
N LYS A 22 -27.76 -17.53 -11.51
CA LYS A 22 -27.28 -18.02 -12.82
C LYS A 22 -25.76 -18.06 -12.93
N ILE A 23 -25.04 -17.16 -12.29
CA ILE A 23 -23.57 -17.12 -12.30
C ILE A 23 -22.98 -18.25 -11.45
N LEU A 24 -23.58 -18.59 -10.32
CA LEU A 24 -23.12 -19.71 -9.47
C LEU A 24 -23.32 -21.09 -10.14
N ILE A 25 -24.36 -21.26 -10.95
CA ILE A 25 -24.63 -22.51 -11.68
C ILE A 25 -23.65 -22.73 -12.82
N ILE A 26 -23.18 -21.67 -13.48
CA ILE A 26 -22.20 -21.75 -14.57
C ILE A 26 -20.80 -22.14 -14.05
N LEU A 27 -20.44 -21.73 -12.84
CA LEU A 27 -19.16 -22.08 -12.21
C LEU A 27 -19.11 -23.54 -11.68
N LEU A 28 -20.26 -24.14 -11.40
CA LEU A 28 -20.35 -25.55 -10.91
C LEU A 28 -20.32 -26.57 -12.06
N ILE A 29 -20.62 -26.18 -13.28
CA ILE A 29 -20.62 -27.10 -14.45
C ILE A 29 -19.22 -27.20 -15.09
N ALA A 30 -18.34 -26.22 -14.87
CA ALA A 30 -16.98 -26.23 -15.41
C ALA A 30 -16.00 -27.17 -14.67
N SER A 31 -16.38 -27.74 -13.52
CA SER A 31 -15.52 -28.59 -12.71
C SER A 31 -15.71 -30.11 -12.93
N LEU A 32 -16.54 -30.53 -13.90
CA LEU A 32 -16.85 -31.95 -14.11
C LEU A 32 -16.37 -32.53 -15.45
N ILE A 33 -15.61 -31.81 -16.25
CA ILE A 33 -15.07 -32.32 -17.52
C ILE A 33 -13.55 -32.14 -17.53
N GLY A 34 -12.83 -33.18 -17.13
CA GLY A 34 -11.38 -33.13 -17.25
C GLY A 34 -10.62 -34.27 -16.58
N CYS A 35 -10.99 -35.51 -16.83
CA CYS A 35 -10.09 -36.65 -16.70
C CYS A 35 -10.16 -37.50 -17.99
N ARG A 36 -9.11 -37.46 -18.78
CA ARG A 36 -8.79 -38.56 -19.69
C ARG A 36 -7.32 -38.55 -20.12
N ASP A 37 -6.69 -39.54 -19.59
CA ASP A 37 -5.52 -40.33 -20.03
C ASP A 37 -4.44 -39.78 -20.96
N SER A 38 -3.25 -39.90 -20.42
CA SER A 38 -1.92 -39.88 -21.00
C SER A 38 -1.68 -40.98 -22.04
N LYS A 39 -1.08 -40.64 -23.16
CA LYS A 39 -0.21 -41.56 -23.94
C LYS A 39 1.14 -40.90 -24.15
N GLN A 40 2.15 -41.56 -23.59
CA GLN A 40 3.58 -41.37 -23.88
C GLN A 40 3.83 -41.51 -25.38
N ASN A 41 4.51 -40.54 -25.97
CA ASN A 41 5.26 -40.75 -27.18
C ASN A 41 6.68 -40.14 -27.01
N SER A 42 7.62 -41.06 -26.94
CA SER A 42 9.04 -40.77 -27.02
C SER A 42 9.40 -40.30 -28.44
N ILE A 43 9.97 -39.10 -28.56
CA ILE A 43 10.62 -38.65 -29.77
C ILE A 43 12.01 -38.16 -29.45
N LYS A 44 12.92 -38.71 -30.23
CA LYS A 44 14.40 -38.66 -30.25
C LYS A 44 14.97 -37.24 -30.11
N ASN A 45 16.11 -37.22 -29.39
CA ASN A 45 17.11 -36.16 -29.35
C ASN A 45 17.46 -35.63 -30.74
N SER A 46 17.27 -34.34 -30.96
CA SER A 46 18.06 -33.56 -31.90
C SER A 46 18.68 -32.41 -31.13
N LYS A 47 20.01 -32.43 -31.18
CA LYS A 47 20.94 -31.42 -30.64
C LYS A 47 20.59 -30.07 -31.25
N PHE A 48 20.03 -29.16 -30.47
CA PHE A 48 19.92 -27.76 -30.84
C PHE A 48 20.79 -26.96 -29.88
N GLU A 49 21.85 -26.38 -30.43
CA GLU A 49 22.81 -25.58 -29.70
C GLU A 49 22.15 -24.37 -29.09
N SER A 50 22.29 -24.25 -27.78
CA SER A 50 21.78 -23.13 -26.96
C SER A 50 22.71 -21.93 -27.10
N THR A 51 22.34 -20.99 -27.94
CA THR A 51 22.97 -19.66 -27.96
C THR A 51 21.88 -18.59 -27.74
N SER A 52 21.21 -18.60 -26.61
CA SER A 52 20.37 -17.46 -26.16
C SER A 52 19.82 -17.64 -24.74
N SER A 53 20.70 -17.80 -23.76
CA SER A 53 20.22 -17.83 -22.35
C SER A 53 21.05 -16.94 -21.40
N LYS A 54 21.69 -15.89 -21.92
CA LYS A 54 22.51 -15.00 -21.08
C LYS A 54 21.92 -13.64 -20.78
N THR A 55 20.71 -13.32 -21.25
CA THR A 55 20.13 -11.96 -21.09
C THR A 55 18.93 -11.88 -20.13
N ILE A 56 18.39 -12.99 -19.63
CA ILE A 56 17.17 -13.00 -18.80
C ILE A 56 17.45 -13.03 -17.30
N ASN A 57 18.64 -13.42 -16.85
CA ASN A 57 18.93 -13.57 -15.42
C ASN A 57 19.47 -12.33 -14.70
N LYS A 58 19.60 -11.19 -15.38
CA LYS A 58 20.16 -9.97 -14.75
C LYS A 58 19.13 -9.19 -13.89
N ASN A 59 17.83 -9.45 -14.06
CA ASN A 59 16.78 -8.73 -13.31
C ASN A 59 16.34 -9.45 -12.03
N SER A 60 16.57 -10.75 -11.86
CA SER A 60 16.15 -11.49 -10.67
C SER A 60 17.02 -11.20 -9.44
N ASP A 61 18.29 -10.87 -9.64
CA ASP A 61 19.22 -10.60 -8.53
C ASP A 61 19.13 -9.16 -7.98
N MET A 62 18.29 -8.30 -8.58
CA MET A 62 18.13 -6.90 -8.18
C MET A 62 16.88 -6.64 -7.34
N ILE A 63 15.98 -7.61 -7.16
CA ILE A 63 14.80 -7.44 -6.31
C ILE A 63 15.20 -7.72 -4.86
N LYS A 64 15.67 -6.68 -4.16
CA LYS A 64 15.99 -6.75 -2.72
C LYS A 64 14.74 -6.95 -1.85
N GLN A 65 13.57 -6.49 -2.32
CA GLN A 65 12.33 -6.47 -1.58
C GLN A 65 11.31 -7.38 -2.25
N LYS A 66 10.90 -8.44 -1.55
CA LYS A 66 9.96 -9.45 -2.09
C LYS A 66 8.52 -8.94 -2.17
N ILE A 67 8.13 -8.05 -1.27
CA ILE A 67 6.78 -7.45 -1.21
C ILE A 67 6.96 -5.94 -1.31
N THR A 68 6.42 -5.32 -2.37
CA THR A 68 6.51 -3.89 -2.60
C THR A 68 5.12 -3.27 -2.47
N PRO A 69 4.92 -2.32 -1.54
CA PRO A 69 3.68 -1.56 -1.48
C PRO A 69 3.43 -0.83 -2.80
N CYS A 70 2.21 -0.93 -3.33
CA CYS A 70 1.79 -0.22 -4.52
C CYS A 70 0.75 0.85 -4.15
N LEU A 71 1.07 2.11 -4.45
CA LEU A 71 0.21 3.25 -4.20
C LEU A 71 -0.55 3.58 -5.48
N TRP A 72 -1.88 3.38 -5.47
CA TRP A 72 -2.73 3.83 -6.56
C TRP A 72 -3.05 5.31 -6.38
N VAL A 73 -2.80 6.11 -7.41
CA VAL A 73 -3.11 7.54 -7.43
C VAL A 73 -3.87 7.90 -8.71
N ASP A 74 -4.56 9.02 -8.69
CA ASP A 74 -5.36 9.47 -9.84
C ASP A 74 -4.48 9.71 -11.07
N LYS A 75 -3.45 10.52 -10.94
CA LYS A 75 -2.59 10.96 -12.07
C LYS A 75 -1.23 11.42 -11.57
N ASP A 76 -0.32 11.62 -12.52
CA ASP A 76 0.98 12.27 -12.31
C ASP A 76 1.85 11.57 -11.26
N ALA A 77 2.26 10.33 -11.59
CA ALA A 77 3.14 9.54 -10.73
C ALA A 77 4.45 10.28 -10.39
N LYS A 78 4.94 11.13 -11.31
CA LYS A 78 6.16 11.93 -11.08
C LYS A 78 5.96 12.97 -9.97
N ALA A 79 4.85 13.70 -9.98
CA ALA A 79 4.55 14.69 -8.94
C ALA A 79 4.33 14.03 -7.57
N VAL A 80 3.79 12.80 -7.52
CA VAL A 80 3.68 12.02 -6.29
C VAL A 80 5.07 11.67 -5.75
N VAL A 81 5.97 11.18 -6.60
CA VAL A 81 7.35 10.90 -6.20
C VAL A 81 8.05 12.17 -5.70
N ASP A 82 7.98 13.26 -6.46
CA ASP A 82 8.64 14.52 -6.10
C ASP A 82 8.16 15.05 -4.73
N TYR A 83 6.86 14.88 -4.44
CA TYR A 83 6.33 15.21 -3.13
C TYR A 83 6.96 14.36 -2.01
N TYR A 84 6.99 13.03 -2.14
CA TYR A 84 7.59 12.21 -1.09
C TYR A 84 9.09 12.44 -0.96
N LEU A 85 9.81 12.64 -2.07
CA LEU A 85 11.24 12.97 -2.03
C LEU A 85 11.53 14.34 -1.39
N SER A 86 10.59 15.27 -1.41
CA SER A 86 10.72 16.54 -0.68
C SER A 86 10.64 16.37 0.83
N ILE A 87 9.92 15.34 1.30
CA ILE A 87 9.75 15.01 2.72
C ILE A 87 10.85 14.06 3.21
N PHE A 88 11.09 12.97 2.47
CA PHE A 88 12.08 11.95 2.83
C PHE A 88 13.40 12.22 2.12
N LYS A 89 14.28 12.98 2.76
CA LYS A 89 15.52 13.54 2.17
C LYS A 89 16.48 12.49 1.59
N ASN A 90 16.49 11.26 2.12
CA ASN A 90 17.33 10.16 1.62
C ASN A 90 16.62 9.32 0.55
N GLY A 91 15.44 9.74 0.11
CA GLY A 91 14.69 9.04 -0.92
C GLY A 91 15.26 9.26 -2.32
N LYS A 92 14.90 8.36 -3.23
CA LYS A 92 15.29 8.46 -4.65
C LYS A 92 14.23 7.87 -5.56
N LEU A 93 14.06 8.48 -6.73
CA LEU A 93 13.33 7.89 -7.84
C LEU A 93 14.23 6.81 -8.47
N LYS A 94 13.72 5.59 -8.59
CA LYS A 94 14.45 4.46 -9.23
C LYS A 94 14.01 4.24 -10.66
N GLU A 95 12.70 4.36 -10.91
CA GLU A 95 12.15 4.13 -12.23
C GLU A 95 10.90 5.01 -12.43
N TYR A 96 10.68 5.48 -13.65
CA TYR A 96 9.46 6.14 -14.09
C TYR A 96 9.15 5.73 -15.52
N ARG A 97 7.91 5.38 -15.79
CA ARG A 97 7.44 5.05 -17.14
C ARG A 97 6.04 5.60 -17.38
N LYS A 98 5.79 5.98 -18.63
CA LYS A 98 4.48 6.33 -19.13
C LYS A 98 4.06 5.32 -20.19
N TYR A 99 2.85 4.83 -20.09
CA TYR A 99 2.30 3.81 -20.98
C TYR A 99 1.09 4.35 -21.72
N GLN A 100 0.89 3.83 -22.93
CA GLN A 100 -0.30 4.03 -23.72
C GLN A 100 -1.14 2.75 -23.69
N ASN A 101 -2.39 2.84 -23.22
CA ASN A 101 -3.31 1.73 -23.29
C ASN A 101 -3.72 1.45 -24.74
N PRO A 102 -3.82 0.19 -25.16
CA PRO A 102 -4.43 -0.16 -26.43
C PRO A 102 -5.87 0.34 -26.52
N LYS A 103 -6.31 0.70 -27.73
CA LYS A 103 -7.69 1.22 -27.96
C LYS A 103 -8.76 0.20 -27.57
N GLU A 104 -8.47 -1.09 -27.72
CA GLU A 104 -9.32 -2.23 -27.41
C GLU A 104 -9.70 -2.33 -25.93
N VAL A 105 -8.87 -1.75 -25.05
CA VAL A 105 -9.11 -1.69 -23.59
C VAL A 105 -9.44 -0.28 -23.10
N GLY A 106 -9.98 0.55 -23.99
CA GLY A 106 -10.44 1.91 -23.65
C GLY A 106 -9.46 3.03 -23.95
N GLY A 107 -8.25 2.73 -24.41
CA GLY A 107 -7.24 3.75 -24.73
C GLY A 107 -6.76 4.51 -23.49
N GLY A 108 -6.19 5.72 -23.71
CA GLY A 108 -5.70 6.57 -22.63
C GLY A 108 -4.27 6.22 -22.22
N THR A 109 -3.78 6.91 -21.19
CA THR A 109 -2.41 6.73 -20.68
C THR A 109 -2.44 6.46 -19.18
N PHE A 110 -1.46 5.72 -18.70
CA PHE A 110 -1.17 5.58 -17.28
C PHE A 110 0.34 5.71 -17.02
N GLU A 111 0.70 5.96 -15.80
CA GLU A 111 2.10 6.15 -15.41
C GLU A 111 2.45 5.22 -14.25
N THR A 112 3.68 4.75 -14.24
CA THR A 112 4.24 4.00 -13.12
C THR A 112 5.53 4.67 -12.65
N ALA A 113 5.79 4.58 -11.36
CA ALA A 113 7.08 4.93 -10.81
C ALA A 113 7.49 3.94 -9.72
N VAL A 114 8.79 3.83 -9.49
CA VAL A 114 9.35 3.15 -8.32
C VAL A 114 10.22 4.17 -7.59
N MET A 115 9.92 4.39 -6.32
CA MET A 115 10.70 5.22 -5.43
C MET A 115 11.18 4.43 -4.22
N GLU A 116 12.26 4.87 -3.63
CA GLU A 116 12.77 4.36 -2.36
C GLU A 116 12.72 5.51 -1.35
N ILE A 117 12.05 5.29 -0.22
CA ILE A 117 11.99 6.20 0.93
C ILE A 117 12.06 5.37 2.21
N GLY A 118 12.85 5.82 3.21
CA GLY A 118 13.01 5.09 4.47
C GLY A 118 13.49 3.64 4.26
N ASP A 119 14.40 3.41 3.29
CA ASP A 119 14.93 2.11 2.89
C ASP A 119 13.89 1.09 2.36
N ILE A 120 12.69 1.57 2.03
CA ILE A 120 11.59 0.77 1.47
C ILE A 120 11.29 1.24 0.05
N GLU A 121 11.18 0.29 -0.86
CA GLU A 121 10.70 0.57 -2.22
C GLU A 121 9.17 0.61 -2.25
N PHE A 122 8.65 1.63 -2.89
CA PHE A 122 7.23 1.79 -3.21
C PHE A 122 7.07 1.84 -4.72
N SER A 123 6.08 1.13 -5.24
CA SER A 123 5.59 1.37 -6.59
C SER A 123 4.43 2.36 -6.56
N ILE A 124 4.32 3.17 -7.60
CA ILE A 124 3.23 4.11 -7.81
C ILE A 124 2.56 3.77 -9.12
N LEU A 125 1.25 3.66 -9.12
CA LEU A 125 0.43 3.48 -10.30
C LEU A 125 -0.56 4.63 -10.40
N ALA A 126 -0.34 5.52 -11.38
CA ALA A 126 -1.23 6.64 -11.69
C ALA A 126 -2.11 6.26 -12.88
N ALA A 127 -3.34 5.81 -12.60
CA ALA A 127 -4.23 5.19 -13.58
C ALA A 127 -5.71 5.58 -13.42
N GLY A 128 -5.97 6.78 -12.91
CA GLY A 128 -7.32 7.35 -12.76
C GLY A 128 -7.88 7.28 -11.35
N PRO A 129 -8.99 8.00 -11.08
CA PRO A 129 -9.52 8.22 -9.73
C PRO A 129 -10.40 7.06 -9.22
N TYR A 130 -10.04 5.82 -9.50
CA TYR A 130 -10.87 4.66 -9.19
C TYR A 130 -10.80 4.24 -7.72
N PHE A 131 -9.66 4.47 -7.07
CA PHE A 131 -9.44 4.06 -5.68
C PHE A 131 -8.96 5.23 -4.85
N LYS A 132 -9.28 5.18 -3.54
CA LYS A 132 -8.84 6.16 -2.55
C LYS A 132 -8.22 5.44 -1.38
N PHE A 133 -7.18 6.03 -0.81
CA PHE A 133 -6.59 5.55 0.43
C PHE A 133 -7.58 5.67 1.59
N ASN A 134 -7.41 4.81 2.58
CA ASN A 134 -8.14 4.83 3.84
C ASN A 134 -7.21 4.44 4.99
N GLU A 135 -7.73 4.44 6.20
CA GLU A 135 -6.98 4.23 7.43
C GLU A 135 -6.68 2.76 7.74
N SER A 136 -7.18 1.80 6.95
CA SER A 136 -6.91 0.37 7.19
C SER A 136 -5.46 -0.03 6.86
N VAL A 137 -4.76 0.80 6.08
CA VAL A 137 -3.32 0.69 5.84
C VAL A 137 -2.68 2.03 6.17
N SER A 138 -1.60 1.99 6.94
CA SER A 138 -0.79 3.16 7.27
C SER A 138 0.69 2.78 7.34
N PHE A 139 1.55 3.77 7.19
CA PHE A 139 2.99 3.62 7.35
C PHE A 139 3.43 4.35 8.61
N VAL A 140 4.24 3.69 9.43
CA VAL A 140 4.76 4.25 10.67
C VAL A 140 6.12 4.88 10.41
N ILE A 141 6.26 6.14 10.78
CA ILE A 141 7.54 6.85 10.78
C ILE A 141 8.07 6.82 12.22
N ASN A 142 9.11 6.04 12.43
CA ASN A 142 9.79 5.94 13.71
C ASN A 142 10.74 7.13 13.87
N CYS A 143 10.32 8.14 14.62
CA CYS A 143 11.08 9.35 14.84
C CYS A 143 12.04 9.19 16.03
N LYS A 144 13.30 9.56 15.86
CA LYS A 144 14.33 9.44 16.92
C LYS A 144 14.09 10.39 18.09
N ASP A 145 13.48 11.57 17.82
CA ASP A 145 13.27 12.64 18.77
C ASP A 145 12.06 13.51 18.40
N GLN A 146 11.73 14.51 19.25
CA GLN A 146 10.64 15.44 19.02
C GLN A 146 10.84 16.28 17.75
N ALA A 147 12.07 16.62 17.40
CA ALA A 147 12.35 17.45 16.23
C ALA A 147 12.00 16.69 14.92
N GLU A 148 12.25 15.38 14.87
CA GLU A 148 11.80 14.56 13.75
C GLU A 148 10.27 14.39 13.73
N VAL A 149 9.61 14.22 14.88
CA VAL A 149 8.14 14.21 14.97
C VAL A 149 7.60 15.50 14.39
N ASP A 150 8.10 16.65 14.82
CA ASP A 150 7.65 17.95 14.35
C ASP A 150 7.89 18.14 12.85
N TYR A 151 9.03 17.69 12.35
CA TYR A 151 9.37 17.75 10.93
C TYR A 151 8.38 16.96 10.06
N TYR A 152 8.23 15.65 10.33
CA TYR A 152 7.36 14.80 9.52
C TYR A 152 5.89 15.15 9.68
N TRP A 153 5.45 15.46 10.91
CA TRP A 153 4.09 15.91 11.14
C TRP A 153 3.73 17.13 10.32
N ASN A 154 4.56 18.17 10.40
CA ASN A 154 4.32 19.41 9.67
C ASN A 154 4.38 19.18 8.15
N ALA A 155 5.36 18.41 7.66
CA ALA A 155 5.51 18.14 6.24
C ALA A 155 4.31 17.37 5.65
N LEU A 156 3.74 16.43 6.40
CA LEU A 156 2.62 15.59 5.94
C LEU A 156 1.26 16.27 6.09
N THR A 157 1.07 17.10 7.14
CA THR A 157 -0.25 17.70 7.44
C THR A 157 -0.48 19.05 6.77
N THR A 158 0.58 19.70 6.25
CA THR A 158 0.45 20.96 5.49
C THR A 158 0.08 20.70 4.02
N ASN A 159 -0.33 21.76 3.33
CA ASN A 159 -0.57 21.76 1.87
C ASN A 159 -1.55 20.66 1.40
N GLY A 160 -2.63 20.47 2.13
CA GLY A 160 -3.70 19.52 1.79
C GLY A 160 -3.70 18.23 2.60
N GLY A 161 -2.73 18.04 3.50
CA GLY A 161 -2.76 16.97 4.49
C GLY A 161 -3.76 17.23 5.62
N GLN A 162 -3.96 16.26 6.49
CA GLN A 162 -4.93 16.31 7.58
C GLN A 162 -4.33 15.75 8.86
N GLU A 163 -4.50 16.46 9.95
CA GLU A 163 -4.17 15.96 11.28
C GLU A 163 -5.22 14.95 11.76
N GLY A 164 -4.76 13.83 12.30
CA GLY A 164 -5.57 12.87 13.05
C GLY A 164 -5.29 12.94 14.54
N SER A 165 -5.58 11.86 15.27
CA SER A 165 -5.32 11.72 16.71
C SER A 165 -4.21 10.70 16.95
N CYS A 166 -3.55 10.78 18.11
CA CYS A 166 -2.58 9.77 18.55
C CYS A 166 -1.39 9.56 17.58
N GLY A 167 -0.90 10.64 16.98
CA GLY A 167 0.20 10.57 16.01
C GLY A 167 -0.22 10.20 14.57
N TRP A 168 -1.50 9.93 14.33
CA TRP A 168 -2.01 9.65 12.98
C TRP A 168 -2.23 10.94 12.19
N CYS A 169 -1.92 10.89 10.90
CA CYS A 169 -2.23 11.95 9.96
C CYS A 169 -2.45 11.39 8.56
N LYS A 170 -2.98 12.21 7.67
CA LYS A 170 -3.03 11.93 6.23
C LYS A 170 -2.21 12.96 5.48
N ASP A 171 -1.53 12.52 4.45
CA ASP A 171 -0.90 13.43 3.51
C ASP A 171 -1.89 13.99 2.49
N LYS A 172 -1.43 14.84 1.61
CA LYS A 172 -2.27 15.49 0.59
C LYS A 172 -2.90 14.53 -0.42
N TYR A 173 -2.41 13.29 -0.53
CA TYR A 173 -3.00 12.24 -1.35
C TYR A 173 -4.00 11.36 -0.58
N GLY A 174 -4.12 11.59 0.74
CA GLY A 174 -4.99 10.85 1.65
C GLY A 174 -4.37 9.57 2.19
N LEU A 175 -3.08 9.30 1.92
CA LEU A 175 -2.37 8.17 2.50
C LEU A 175 -2.16 8.40 4.00
N SER A 176 -2.43 7.36 4.78
CA SER A 176 -2.36 7.43 6.24
C SER A 176 -0.95 7.15 6.74
N TRP A 177 -0.51 7.98 7.66
CA TRP A 177 0.79 7.91 8.33
C TRP A 177 0.61 7.92 9.84
N GLN A 178 1.54 7.29 10.55
CA GLN A 178 1.70 7.40 12.00
C GLN A 178 3.07 7.99 12.27
N VAL A 179 3.13 9.17 12.86
CA VAL A 179 4.39 9.85 13.20
C VAL A 179 4.65 9.64 14.69
N VAL A 180 5.57 8.71 15.00
CA VAL A 180 5.72 8.17 16.35
C VAL A 180 7.18 8.31 16.82
N PRO A 181 7.45 8.96 17.96
CA PRO A 181 8.78 8.94 18.54
C PRO A 181 9.10 7.53 19.08
N VAL A 182 10.31 7.01 18.81
CA VAL A 182 10.69 5.64 19.23
C VAL A 182 10.58 5.45 20.75
N GLU A 183 10.86 6.48 21.54
CA GLU A 183 10.73 6.45 22.99
C GLU A 183 9.27 6.19 23.47
N TYR A 184 8.27 6.49 22.65
CA TYR A 184 6.86 6.16 22.96
C TYR A 184 6.68 4.65 23.18
N PHE A 185 7.35 3.83 22.37
CA PHE A 185 7.26 2.38 22.51
C PHE A 185 7.85 1.89 23.83
N ASP A 186 8.90 2.54 24.33
CA ASP A 186 9.48 2.23 25.64
C ASP A 186 8.49 2.57 26.77
N LEU A 187 7.79 3.70 26.64
CA LEU A 187 6.79 4.12 27.62
C LEU A 187 5.60 3.16 27.68
N ILE A 188 5.03 2.77 26.54
CA ILE A 188 3.85 1.90 26.51
C ILE A 188 4.19 0.43 26.79
N ASN A 189 5.45 0.03 26.67
CA ASN A 189 5.93 -1.31 26.99
C ASN A 189 6.66 -1.35 28.35
N SER A 190 6.68 -0.27 29.13
CA SER A 190 7.30 -0.21 30.45
C SER A 190 6.74 -1.30 31.36
N GLU A 191 7.55 -1.93 32.19
CA GLU A 191 7.13 -2.89 33.23
C GLU A 191 6.26 -2.20 34.30
N ASP A 192 6.50 -0.92 34.58
CA ASP A 192 5.68 -0.13 35.50
C ASP A 192 4.30 0.23 34.87
N PRO A 193 3.19 -0.31 35.43
CA PRO A 193 1.86 -0.04 34.90
C PRO A 193 1.47 1.44 34.96
N LYS A 194 2.01 2.21 35.92
CA LYS A 194 1.70 3.64 36.05
C LYS A 194 2.29 4.44 34.89
N ILE A 195 3.50 4.07 34.42
CA ILE A 195 4.13 4.69 33.25
C ILE A 195 3.30 4.38 32.01
N ARG A 196 2.96 3.09 31.80
CA ARG A 196 2.14 2.66 30.64
C ARG A 196 0.80 3.39 30.59
N GLU A 197 0.06 3.39 31.69
CA GLU A 197 -1.25 4.02 31.77
C GLU A 197 -1.17 5.53 31.52
N LYS A 198 -0.17 6.19 32.08
CA LYS A 198 0.04 7.63 31.87
C LYS A 198 0.33 7.94 30.42
N ALA A 199 1.26 7.21 29.78
CA ALA A 199 1.62 7.38 28.38
C ALA A 199 0.40 7.15 27.48
N MET A 200 -0.31 6.04 27.65
CA MET A 200 -1.52 5.74 26.88
C MET A 200 -2.60 6.81 27.05
N LYS A 201 -2.92 7.20 28.29
CA LYS A 201 -3.92 8.24 28.58
C LYS A 201 -3.56 9.58 27.92
N ASN A 202 -2.27 9.94 27.93
CA ASN A 202 -1.83 11.21 27.35
C ASN A 202 -1.81 11.13 25.82
N THR A 203 -1.46 9.99 25.23
CA THR A 203 -1.56 9.78 23.78
C THR A 203 -2.97 10.05 23.24
N PHE A 204 -4.01 9.55 23.90
CA PHE A 204 -5.39 9.76 23.45
C PHE A 204 -5.86 11.22 23.50
N LYS A 205 -5.12 12.11 24.16
CA LYS A 205 -5.45 13.54 24.23
C LYS A 205 -4.74 14.36 23.15
N GLN A 206 -3.77 13.76 22.45
CA GLN A 206 -2.92 14.47 21.51
C GLN A 206 -3.30 14.14 20.06
N LYS A 207 -3.08 15.08 19.17
CA LYS A 207 -3.01 14.85 17.73
C LYS A 207 -1.57 14.51 17.37
N LYS A 208 -0.70 15.49 17.25
CA LYS A 208 0.75 15.30 17.19
C LYS A 208 1.27 14.82 18.54
N LEU A 209 2.11 13.80 18.55
CA LEU A 209 2.71 13.31 19.80
C LEU A 209 3.76 14.30 20.30
N ILE A 210 3.59 14.74 21.54
CA ILE A 210 4.52 15.61 22.27
C ILE A 210 5.17 14.77 23.36
N LEU A 211 6.41 14.38 23.14
CA LEU A 211 7.12 13.38 23.94
C LEU A 211 7.21 13.78 25.42
N SER A 212 7.45 15.05 25.73
CA SER A 212 7.51 15.55 27.11
C SER A 212 6.20 15.41 27.89
N GLU A 213 5.06 15.36 27.19
CA GLU A 213 3.74 15.21 27.79
C GLU A 213 3.31 13.74 27.93
N LEU A 214 3.99 12.81 27.25
CA LEU A 214 3.72 11.37 27.34
C LEU A 214 4.30 10.75 28.64
N LYS A 215 5.33 11.39 29.22
CA LYS A 215 6.05 10.94 30.42
C LYS A 215 5.34 11.24 31.72
#